data_62d5031823dc03e1e1df5d461ef26af9
#
_entry.id   62d5031823dc03e1e1df5d461ef26af9
#
_cell.length_a   1.000
_cell.length_b   1.000
_cell.length_c   1.000
_cell.angle_alpha   90.00
_cell.angle_beta   90.00
_cell.angle_gamma   90.00
#
_symmetry.space_group_name_H-M   'P 1'
#
loop_
_entity.id
_entity.type
_entity.pdbx_description
1 polymer ?
#
loop_
_entity_poly.entity_id
_entity_poly.type
_entity_poly.pdbx_seq_one_letter_code
_entity_poly.pdbx_strand_id
1 'polypeptide(L)'
;MALPRKYRLTDKKDLDKVFKEGNAVKGTFLFIKYKKNSLPYTRFAFIVPVKIAGNIASRNRFKRILSEKIRHKISKTTGKYDVTITLKRKEKEDNIKTEMLNLLNETGILNEKNHN
;
A
#
# COMPACT_ATOMS: atom_id res chain seq x y z
N MET A 1 -4.62 -5.26 -12.69
CA MET A 1 -4.59 -4.38 -11.52
C MET A 1 -5.50 -3.20 -11.72
N ALA A 2 -6.21 -2.85 -10.68
CA ALA A 2 -7.12 -1.70 -10.74
C ALA A 2 -6.37 -0.37 -10.78
N LEU A 3 -5.17 -0.31 -10.20
CA LEU A 3 -4.40 0.93 -10.10
C LEU A 3 -3.74 1.26 -11.43
N PRO A 4 -3.88 2.51 -11.95
CA PRO A 4 -3.21 2.90 -13.19
C PRO A 4 -1.70 2.69 -13.11
N ARG A 5 -1.10 2.40 -14.27
CA ARG A 5 0.31 2.04 -14.34
C ARG A 5 1.24 3.07 -13.69
N LYS A 6 0.99 4.35 -13.89
CA LYS A 6 1.90 5.37 -13.35
C LYS A 6 1.94 5.37 -11.82
N TYR A 7 0.90 4.87 -11.16
CA TYR A 7 0.84 4.80 -9.71
C TYR A 7 1.36 3.47 -9.15
N ARG A 8 1.86 2.58 -10.01
CA ARG A 8 2.42 1.30 -9.59
C ARG A 8 3.93 1.40 -9.41
N LEU A 9 4.39 0.96 -8.27
CA LEU A 9 5.81 0.88 -7.99
C LEU A 9 6.29 -0.51 -8.40
N THR A 10 6.99 -0.61 -9.52
CA THR A 10 7.37 -1.89 -10.11
C THR A 10 8.88 -2.06 -10.30
N ASP A 11 9.63 -0.97 -10.35
CA ASP A 11 11.07 -1.03 -10.57
C ASP A 11 11.76 -1.63 -9.35
N LYS A 12 12.56 -2.67 -9.58
CA LYS A 12 13.24 -3.37 -8.50
C LYS A 12 14.17 -2.47 -7.70
N LYS A 13 14.88 -1.55 -8.37
CA LYS A 13 15.79 -0.63 -7.67
C LYS A 13 15.01 0.28 -6.73
N ASP A 14 13.87 0.77 -7.18
CA ASP A 14 13.04 1.64 -6.36
C ASP A 14 12.44 0.87 -5.18
N LEU A 15 12.00 -0.36 -5.42
CA LEU A 15 11.52 -1.22 -4.35
C LEU A 15 12.60 -1.48 -3.30
N ASP A 16 13.81 -1.80 -3.75
CA ASP A 16 14.93 -2.06 -2.84
C ASP A 16 15.24 -0.83 -2.00
N LYS A 17 15.18 0.35 -2.59
CA LYS A 17 15.42 1.59 -1.86
C LYS A 17 14.41 1.79 -0.74
N VAL A 18 13.14 1.52 -1.03
CA VAL A 18 12.09 1.64 -0.01
C VAL A 18 12.35 0.67 1.13
N PHE A 19 12.70 -0.58 0.82
CA PHE A 19 12.96 -1.58 1.84
C PHE A 19 14.18 -1.26 2.69
N LYS A 20 15.24 -0.72 2.07
CA LYS A 20 16.49 -0.45 2.78
C LYS A 20 16.49 0.89 3.51
N GLU A 21 15.89 1.91 2.92
CA GLU A 21 16.01 3.29 3.39
C GLU A 21 14.71 3.92 3.85
N GLY A 22 13.59 3.27 3.59
CA GLY A 22 12.29 3.84 3.88
C GLY A 22 11.94 3.81 5.36
N ASN A 23 11.00 4.67 5.72
CA ASN A 23 10.38 4.63 7.04
C ASN A 23 9.36 3.50 7.06
N ALA A 24 9.08 2.98 8.24
CA ALA A 24 8.15 1.86 8.38
C ALA A 24 7.06 2.20 9.38
N VAL A 25 5.85 1.72 9.09
CA VAL A 25 4.75 1.72 10.05
C VAL A 25 4.16 0.32 10.04
N LYS A 26 3.94 -0.22 11.24
CA LYS A 26 3.48 -1.59 11.41
C LYS A 26 2.06 -1.61 11.95
N GLY A 27 1.20 -2.36 11.29
CA GLY A 27 -0.13 -2.65 11.80
C GLY A 27 -0.21 -4.10 12.25
N THR A 28 -1.41 -4.54 12.57
CA THR A 28 -1.66 -5.92 12.97
C THR A 28 -1.56 -6.86 11.77
N PHE A 29 -2.12 -6.45 10.63
CA PHE A 29 -2.20 -7.29 9.44
C PHE A 29 -1.24 -6.86 8.35
N LEU A 30 -0.85 -5.59 8.35
CA LEU A 30 -0.06 -4.99 7.29
C LEU A 30 1.21 -4.36 7.82
N PHE A 31 2.18 -4.28 6.94
CA PHE A 31 3.44 -3.61 7.19
C PHE A 31 3.68 -2.66 6.01
N ILE A 32 3.83 -1.38 6.29
CA ILE A 32 3.98 -0.37 5.24
C ILE A 32 5.34 0.27 5.36
N LYS A 33 6.07 0.33 4.25
CA LYS A 33 7.30 1.10 4.15
C LYS A 33 7.12 2.18 3.09
N TYR A 34 7.71 3.33 3.33
CA TYR A 34 7.57 4.44 2.41
C TYR A 34 8.81 5.32 2.42
N LYS A 35 9.09 5.92 1.28
CA LYS A 35 10.24 6.79 1.08
C LYS A 35 9.86 7.87 0.09
N LYS A 36 10.29 9.10 0.32
CA LYS A 36 10.06 10.18 -0.65
C LYS A 36 10.69 9.81 -1.98
N ASN A 37 9.97 10.12 -3.06
CA ASN A 37 10.50 9.94 -4.41
C ASN A 37 10.69 11.30 -5.08
N SER A 38 11.20 11.29 -6.32
CA SER A 38 11.42 12.52 -7.08
C SER A 38 10.36 12.76 -8.13
N LEU A 39 9.25 12.01 -8.06
CA LEU A 39 8.16 12.13 -9.02
C LEU A 39 7.10 13.09 -8.49
N PRO A 40 6.23 13.59 -9.36
CA PRO A 40 5.14 14.47 -8.93
C PRO A 40 3.94 13.74 -8.34
N TYR A 41 4.08 12.44 -8.02
CA TYR A 41 2.98 11.64 -7.48
C TYR A 41 3.51 10.46 -6.67
N THR A 42 2.64 9.88 -5.87
CA THR A 42 2.95 8.70 -5.05
C THR A 42 2.70 7.42 -5.83
N ARG A 43 3.57 6.44 -5.66
CA ARG A 43 3.44 5.13 -6.28
C ARG A 43 3.31 4.05 -5.20
N PHE A 44 2.59 2.98 -5.54
CA PHE A 44 2.29 1.91 -4.59
C PHE A 44 2.68 0.54 -5.12
N ALA A 45 3.17 -0.32 -4.24
CA ALA A 45 3.39 -1.74 -4.52
C ALA A 45 2.67 -2.54 -3.43
N PHE A 46 1.96 -3.59 -3.85
CA PHE A 46 1.23 -4.46 -2.94
C PHE A 46 1.91 -5.81 -2.91
N ILE A 47 2.41 -6.20 -1.76
CA ILE A 47 3.18 -7.42 -1.59
C ILE A 47 2.35 -8.37 -0.72
N VAL A 48 1.85 -9.44 -1.36
CA VAL A 48 1.02 -10.42 -0.69
C VAL A 48 1.67 -11.79 -0.90
N PRO A 49 2.44 -12.27 0.10
CA PRO A 49 3.08 -13.59 -0.03
C PRO A 49 2.01 -14.68 -0.17
N VAL A 50 2.23 -15.60 -1.10
CA VAL A 50 1.31 -16.72 -1.31
C VAL A 50 1.12 -17.51 -0.02
N LYS A 51 2.20 -17.69 0.73
CA LYS A 51 2.15 -18.42 1.99
C LYS A 51 1.18 -17.78 2.99
N ILE A 52 1.13 -16.45 3.00
CA ILE A 52 0.23 -15.72 3.91
C ILE A 52 -1.21 -15.78 3.39
N ALA A 53 -1.39 -15.58 2.10
CA ALA A 53 -2.73 -15.56 1.49
C ALA A 53 -3.37 -16.96 1.42
N GLY A 54 -2.55 -18.00 1.38
CA GLY A 54 -3.01 -19.37 1.33
C GLY A 54 -2.84 -20.02 -0.05
N ASN A 55 -3.10 -19.29 -1.11
CA ASN A 55 -2.90 -19.77 -2.48
C ASN A 55 -2.81 -18.57 -3.43
N ILE A 56 -2.50 -18.87 -4.70
CA ILE A 56 -2.30 -17.83 -5.71
C ILE A 56 -3.59 -17.04 -5.98
N ALA A 57 -4.72 -17.71 -6.01
CA ALA A 57 -6.01 -17.05 -6.24
C ALA A 57 -6.30 -16.02 -5.14
N SER A 58 -6.11 -16.40 -3.88
CA SER A 58 -6.29 -15.50 -2.74
C SER A 58 -5.30 -14.35 -2.79
N ARG A 59 -4.04 -14.65 -3.14
CA ARG A 59 -3.02 -13.59 -3.28
C ARG A 59 -3.46 -12.54 -4.30
N ASN A 60 -3.89 -12.99 -5.47
CA ASN A 60 -4.31 -12.08 -6.53
C ASN A 60 -5.55 -11.28 -6.11
N ARG A 61 -6.45 -11.92 -5.38
CA ARG A 61 -7.65 -11.25 -4.87
C ARG A 61 -7.29 -10.14 -3.88
N PHE A 62 -6.40 -10.42 -2.93
CA PHE A 62 -5.97 -9.38 -1.96
C PHE A 62 -5.27 -8.23 -2.67
N LYS A 63 -4.39 -8.52 -3.61
CA LYS A 63 -3.70 -7.46 -4.37
C LYS A 63 -4.71 -6.59 -5.10
N ARG A 64 -5.71 -7.20 -5.73
CA ARG A 64 -6.75 -6.45 -6.46
C ARG A 64 -7.57 -5.59 -5.51
N ILE A 65 -8.00 -6.15 -4.39
CA ILE A 65 -8.82 -5.43 -3.42
C ILE A 65 -8.09 -4.21 -2.86
N LEU A 66 -6.83 -4.39 -2.48
CA LEU A 66 -6.04 -3.31 -1.92
C LEU A 66 -5.75 -2.24 -2.96
N SER A 67 -5.37 -2.65 -4.17
CA SER A 67 -5.08 -1.70 -5.23
C SER A 67 -6.32 -0.93 -5.65
N GLU A 68 -7.48 -1.58 -5.67
CA GLU A 68 -8.73 -0.91 -5.99
C GLU A 68 -9.10 0.12 -4.95
N LYS A 69 -8.90 -0.20 -3.68
CA LYS A 69 -9.16 0.74 -2.59
C LYS A 69 -8.27 1.98 -2.72
N ILE A 70 -7.00 1.79 -3.04
CA ILE A 70 -6.08 2.91 -3.27
C ILE A 70 -6.51 3.72 -4.49
N ARG A 71 -6.94 3.05 -5.56
CA ARG A 71 -7.42 3.77 -6.75
C ARG A 71 -8.54 4.75 -6.41
N HIS A 72 -9.45 4.34 -5.54
CA HIS A 72 -10.54 5.22 -5.12
C HIS A 72 -10.09 6.36 -4.21
N LYS A 73 -8.89 6.26 -3.66
CA LYS A 73 -8.34 7.25 -2.73
C LYS A 73 -7.19 8.05 -3.34
N ILE A 74 -6.92 7.86 -4.63
CA ILE A 74 -5.73 8.44 -5.24
C ILE A 74 -5.72 9.96 -5.16
N SER A 75 -6.89 10.59 -5.24
CA SER A 75 -7.01 12.04 -5.14
C SER A 75 -6.76 12.55 -3.72
N LYS A 76 -6.72 11.66 -2.75
CA LYS A 76 -6.45 12.00 -1.35
C LYS A 76 -5.01 11.76 -0.94
N THR A 77 -4.17 11.29 -1.87
CA THR A 77 -2.75 11.11 -1.56
C THR A 77 -2.07 12.46 -1.48
N THR A 78 -1.18 12.59 -0.51
CA THR A 78 -0.39 13.79 -0.34
C THR A 78 1.09 13.44 -0.39
N GLY A 79 1.89 14.41 -0.78
CA GLY A 79 3.32 14.18 -0.89
C GLY A 79 3.66 13.34 -2.11
N LYS A 80 4.91 12.93 -2.16
CA LYS A 80 5.48 12.21 -3.30
C LYS A 80 6.30 11.07 -2.73
N TYR A 81 5.68 9.89 -2.65
CA TYR A 81 6.29 8.75 -1.97
C TYR A 81 6.24 7.50 -2.83
N ASP A 82 7.22 6.64 -2.61
CA ASP A 82 7.16 5.26 -3.05
C ASP A 82 6.77 4.45 -1.82
N VAL A 83 5.70 3.69 -1.94
CA VAL A 83 5.07 3.01 -0.81
C VAL A 83 4.96 1.51 -1.10
N THR A 84 5.40 0.68 -0.15
CA THR A 84 5.17 -0.75 -0.22
C THR A 84 4.20 -1.16 0.89
N ILE A 85 3.20 -1.93 0.53
CA ILE A 85 2.20 -2.42 1.47
C ILE A 85 2.27 -3.94 1.47
N THR A 86 2.72 -4.53 2.56
CA THR A 86 2.95 -5.97 2.69
C THR A 86 1.93 -6.58 3.63
N LEU A 87 1.25 -7.63 3.19
CA LEU A 87 0.34 -8.39 4.04
C LEU A 87 1.14 -9.35 4.91
N LYS A 88 1.04 -9.20 6.23
CA LYS A 88 1.75 -10.04 7.20
C LYS A 88 0.89 -11.17 7.73
N ARG A 89 -0.41 -10.96 7.77
CA ARG A 89 -1.35 -11.90 8.37
C ARG A 89 -2.66 -11.85 7.60
N LYS A 90 -3.21 -13.02 7.30
CA LYS A 90 -4.50 -13.11 6.63
C LYS A 90 -5.62 -12.71 7.59
N GLU A 91 -6.56 -11.93 7.11
CA GLU A 91 -7.71 -11.47 7.88
C GLU A 91 -8.82 -11.12 6.90
N LYS A 92 -9.99 -10.79 7.41
CA LYS A 92 -11.12 -10.36 6.58
C LYS A 92 -10.74 -9.13 5.76
N GLU A 93 -11.21 -9.10 4.53
CA GLU A 93 -10.86 -8.03 3.58
C GLU A 93 -11.16 -6.64 4.13
N ASP A 94 -12.32 -6.46 4.74
CA ASP A 94 -12.70 -5.15 5.28
C ASP A 94 -11.75 -4.69 6.37
N ASN A 95 -11.31 -5.61 7.23
CA ASN A 95 -10.38 -5.27 8.29
C ASN A 95 -9.02 -4.87 7.74
N ILE A 96 -8.56 -5.57 6.70
CA ILE A 96 -7.28 -5.27 6.06
C ILE A 96 -7.35 -3.91 5.37
N LYS A 97 -8.44 -3.64 4.65
CA LYS A 97 -8.62 -2.35 3.97
C LYS A 97 -8.65 -1.20 4.97
N THR A 98 -9.39 -1.38 6.07
CA THR A 98 -9.50 -0.37 7.11
C THR A 98 -8.13 -0.07 7.72
N GLU A 99 -7.37 -1.11 8.04
CA GLU A 99 -6.04 -0.91 8.61
C GLU A 99 -5.12 -0.19 7.63
N MET A 100 -5.17 -0.56 6.34
CA MET A 100 -4.35 0.10 5.32
C MET A 100 -4.62 1.60 5.29
N LEU A 101 -5.88 1.99 5.24
CA LEU A 101 -6.24 3.41 5.20
C LEU A 101 -5.83 4.13 6.48
N ASN A 102 -6.03 3.50 7.63
CA ASN A 102 -5.64 4.09 8.90
C ASN A 102 -4.13 4.34 8.97
N LEU A 103 -3.34 3.36 8.55
CA LEU A 103 -1.87 3.50 8.55
C LEU A 103 -1.43 4.58 7.57
N LEU A 104 -2.02 4.63 6.39
CA LEU A 104 -1.65 5.65 5.40
C LEU A 104 -2.06 7.05 5.86
N ASN A 105 -3.18 7.18 6.55
CA ASN A 105 -3.57 8.47 7.12
C ASN A 105 -2.64 8.88 8.27
N GLU A 106 -2.21 7.91 9.07
CA GLU A 106 -1.27 8.14 10.15
C GLU A 106 0.06 8.69 9.67
N THR A 107 0.54 8.18 8.54
CA THR A 107 1.82 8.62 7.97
C THR A 107 1.71 9.92 7.20
N GLY A 108 0.50 10.36 6.89
CA GLY A 108 0.28 11.54 6.06
C GLY A 108 0.31 11.27 4.57
N ILE A 109 0.47 10.00 4.16
CA ILE A 109 0.43 9.65 2.73
C ILE A 109 -0.97 9.83 2.18
N LEU A 110 -1.99 9.53 2.97
CA LEU A 110 -3.36 9.93 2.68
C LEU A 110 -3.74 11.08 3.58
N ASN A 111 -4.51 12.00 3.06
CA ASN A 111 -5.05 13.10 3.83
C ASN A 111 -6.57 13.07 3.74
N GLU A 112 -7.14 12.05 4.38
CA GLU A 112 -8.58 11.95 4.49
C GLU A 112 -8.99 12.47 5.85
N LYS A 113 -9.57 13.63 5.86
CA LYS A 113 -10.08 14.15 7.11
C LYS A 113 -11.42 13.52 7.38
N ASN A 114 -11.52 12.85 8.49
CA ASN A 114 -12.79 12.42 8.99
C ASN A 114 -13.44 13.57 9.67
N HIS A 115 -14.51 13.97 9.13
CA HIS A 115 -15.23 14.99 9.77
C HIS A 115 -16.32 14.40 10.56
N ASN A 116 -16.18 14.29 11.28
CA ASN A 116 -17.28 13.91 11.79
C ASN A 116 -17.60 14.12 12.41
#